data_92c72a0fd43b089a61d9b903ac9e7315
#
_entry.id   92c72a0fd43b089a61d9b903ac9e7315
#
_cell.length_a   1.000
_cell.length_b   1.000
_cell.length_c   1.000
_cell.angle_alpha   90.00
_cell.angle_beta   90.00
_cell.angle_gamma   90.00
#
_symmetry.space_group_name_H-M   'P 1'
#
loop_
_entity.id
_entity.type
_entity.pdbx_description
1 polymer ?
#
loop_
_entity_poly.entity_id
_entity_poly.type
_entity_poly.pdbx_seq_one_letter_code
_entity_poly.pdbx_strand_id
1 'polypeptide(L)'
;KLLQALDSLESFDAAKLQQKIFDSVRKEYQINPEGIIYDVTNTYLYGKKCPFGKFGHDKEGVKGRPLIQIGLGVTKDEGIPIFHKTFDGNIHDTKTLHDLISSFKYYGIQKGLVIYDRGIISAQNVADIGKLQWDSLCGVPLKGNLKNFIRKMKTNKSIMDIKNRVK
;
A
#
# COMPACT_ATOMS: atom_id res chain seq x y z
N LYS A 1 28.29 -15.64 -8.31
CA LYS A 1 28.49 -14.59 -7.27
C LYS A 1 27.16 -13.92 -6.89
N LEU A 2 26.34 -13.37 -7.85
CA LEU A 2 25.08 -12.72 -7.53
C LEU A 2 24.06 -13.69 -6.91
N LEU A 3 23.86 -14.86 -7.51
CA LEU A 3 22.95 -15.90 -6.99
C LEU A 3 23.37 -16.37 -5.59
N GLN A 4 24.68 -16.55 -5.34
CA GLN A 4 25.18 -16.89 -4.01
C GLN A 4 24.90 -15.80 -2.96
N ALA A 5 24.96 -14.53 -3.36
CA ALA A 5 24.58 -13.42 -2.48
C ALA A 5 23.07 -13.44 -2.16
N LEU A 6 22.22 -13.75 -3.16
CA LEU A 6 20.79 -13.92 -2.95
C LEU A 6 20.46 -15.11 -2.04
N ASP A 7 21.14 -16.25 -2.25
CA ASP A 7 21.02 -17.44 -1.38
C ASP A 7 21.37 -17.10 0.07
N SER A 8 22.39 -16.23 0.28
CA SER A 8 22.77 -15.76 1.62
C SER A 8 21.67 -14.93 2.27
N LEU A 9 20.85 -14.20 1.49
CA LEU A 9 19.73 -13.40 2.01
C LEU A 9 18.55 -14.27 2.44
N GLU A 10 18.42 -15.49 1.94
CA GLU A 10 17.32 -16.40 2.31
C GLU A 10 17.32 -16.74 3.82
N SER A 11 18.50 -16.73 4.45
CA SER A 11 18.66 -16.97 5.89
C SER A 11 18.27 -15.75 6.77
N PHE A 12 18.07 -14.58 6.18
CA PHE A 12 17.71 -13.37 6.91
C PHE A 12 16.20 -13.23 7.07
N ASP A 13 15.78 -12.75 8.23
CA ASP A 13 14.43 -12.29 8.47
C ASP A 13 14.18 -11.01 7.65
N ALA A 14 13.36 -11.13 6.59
CA ALA A 14 13.08 -10.03 5.68
C ALA A 14 12.49 -8.80 6.39
N ALA A 15 11.66 -9.00 7.42
CA ALA A 15 11.08 -7.90 8.19
C ALA A 15 12.15 -7.14 8.97
N LYS A 16 13.08 -7.85 9.62
CA LYS A 16 14.22 -7.23 10.32
C LYS A 16 15.16 -6.52 9.37
N LEU A 17 15.36 -7.06 8.18
CA LEU A 17 16.21 -6.42 7.17
C LEU A 17 15.56 -5.11 6.69
N GLN A 18 14.26 -5.13 6.37
CA GLN A 18 13.52 -3.93 6.00
C GLN A 18 13.57 -2.88 7.11
N GLN A 19 13.37 -3.28 8.38
CA GLN A 19 13.47 -2.38 9.52
C GLN A 19 14.84 -1.71 9.61
N LYS A 20 15.92 -2.48 9.53
CA LYS A 20 17.30 -1.93 9.59
C LYS A 20 17.58 -0.95 8.44
N ILE A 21 17.11 -1.27 7.24
CA ILE A 21 17.25 -0.37 6.08
C ILE A 21 16.49 0.93 6.37
N PHE A 22 15.24 0.82 6.83
CA PHE A 22 14.42 1.98 7.17
C PHE A 22 15.06 2.84 8.26
N ASP A 23 15.54 2.23 9.35
CA ASP A 23 16.19 2.96 10.45
C ASP A 23 17.43 3.72 9.97
N SER A 24 18.23 3.11 9.08
CA SER A 24 19.40 3.75 8.48
C SER A 24 19.01 4.94 7.60
N VAL A 25 18.02 4.76 6.73
CA VAL A 25 17.51 5.81 5.84
C VAL A 25 16.88 6.94 6.66
N ARG A 26 16.08 6.59 7.66
CA ARG A 26 15.45 7.57 8.58
C ARG A 26 16.48 8.44 9.28
N LYS A 27 17.57 7.85 9.75
CA LYS A 27 18.65 8.55 10.42
C LYS A 27 19.42 9.48 9.48
N GLU A 28 19.77 8.96 8.31
CA GLU A 28 20.58 9.70 7.32
C GLU A 28 19.83 10.90 6.75
N TYR A 29 18.54 10.71 6.41
CA TYR A 29 17.71 11.73 5.77
C TYR A 29 16.79 12.48 6.73
N GLN A 30 16.88 12.21 8.05
CA GLN A 30 16.06 12.81 9.10
C GLN A 30 14.55 12.69 8.83
N ILE A 31 14.12 11.55 8.29
CA ILE A 31 12.75 11.30 7.88
C ILE A 31 11.87 11.09 9.11
N ASN A 32 10.76 11.82 9.18
CA ASN A 32 9.69 11.61 10.15
C ASN A 32 8.39 11.27 9.40
N PRO A 33 8.07 10.00 9.16
CA PRO A 33 6.93 9.63 8.34
C PRO A 33 5.60 9.91 9.04
N GLU A 34 5.03 11.07 8.79
CA GLU A 34 3.68 11.47 9.23
C GLU A 34 2.59 11.06 8.22
N GLY A 35 2.99 10.63 7.05
CA GLY A 35 2.09 10.15 6.00
C GLY A 35 2.73 9.06 5.16
N ILE A 36 1.93 8.08 4.79
CA ILE A 36 2.33 6.94 3.97
C ILE A 36 1.36 6.80 2.80
N ILE A 37 1.90 6.70 1.60
CA ILE A 37 1.15 6.35 0.40
C ILE A 37 1.34 4.86 0.17
N TYR A 38 0.23 4.12 0.06
CA TYR A 38 0.24 2.68 -0.17
C TYR A 38 -0.50 2.31 -1.44
N ASP A 39 0.16 1.52 -2.26
CA ASP A 39 -0.45 0.95 -3.47
C ASP A 39 -0.06 -0.51 -3.66
N VAL A 40 -0.85 -1.22 -4.46
CA VAL A 40 -0.64 -2.62 -4.82
C VAL A 40 -0.57 -2.73 -6.33
N THR A 41 0.53 -3.25 -6.81
CA THR A 41 0.71 -3.59 -8.24
C THR A 41 0.81 -5.10 -8.41
N ASN A 42 0.77 -5.57 -9.66
CA ASN A 42 1.03 -6.97 -9.97
C ASN A 42 2.05 -7.10 -11.10
N THR A 43 2.70 -8.24 -11.16
CA THR A 43 3.58 -8.61 -12.26
C THR A 43 3.42 -10.08 -12.61
N TYR A 44 3.66 -10.41 -13.88
CA TYR A 44 3.52 -11.77 -14.39
C TYR A 44 4.75 -12.61 -14.10
N LEU A 45 4.51 -13.91 -13.97
CA LEU A 45 5.56 -14.90 -13.87
C LEU A 45 5.62 -15.75 -15.15
N TYR A 46 6.82 -15.90 -15.67
CA TYR A 46 7.10 -16.80 -16.78
C TYR A 46 7.49 -18.21 -16.37
N GLY A 47 7.57 -18.47 -15.06
CA GLY A 47 7.91 -19.76 -14.48
C GLY A 47 6.75 -20.39 -13.72
N LYS A 48 6.90 -21.68 -13.37
CA LYS A 48 5.87 -22.45 -12.62
C LYS A 48 6.28 -22.73 -11.17
N LYS A 49 7.47 -22.31 -10.73
CA LYS A 49 8.04 -22.70 -9.43
C LYS A 49 7.86 -21.65 -8.33
N CYS A 50 7.36 -20.46 -8.63
CA CYS A 50 7.16 -19.44 -7.61
C CYS A 50 5.94 -19.78 -6.73
N PRO A 51 6.10 -19.92 -5.40
CA PRO A 51 5.02 -20.30 -4.50
C PRO A 51 3.89 -19.25 -4.46
N PHE A 52 4.21 -17.96 -4.65
CA PHE A 52 3.25 -16.86 -4.71
C PHE A 52 2.54 -16.74 -6.06
N GLY A 53 3.02 -17.46 -7.10
CA GLY A 53 2.44 -17.41 -8.44
C GLY A 53 1.05 -18.03 -8.48
N LYS A 54 0.01 -17.20 -8.59
CA LYS A 54 -1.40 -17.62 -8.68
C LYS A 54 -2.10 -16.91 -9.83
N PHE A 55 -3.11 -17.58 -10.39
CA PHE A 55 -4.00 -16.94 -11.34
C PHE A 55 -4.95 -15.99 -10.59
N GLY A 56 -4.91 -14.73 -10.89
CA GLY A 56 -5.66 -13.68 -10.20
C GLY A 56 -6.20 -12.63 -11.19
N HIS A 57 -6.72 -11.55 -10.63
CA HIS A 57 -7.18 -10.42 -11.42
C HIS A 57 -5.98 -9.63 -11.94
N ASP A 58 -5.81 -9.70 -13.25
CA ASP A 58 -4.77 -8.99 -13.94
C ASP A 58 -5.21 -7.57 -14.29
N LYS A 59 -4.44 -6.60 -13.83
CA LYS A 59 -4.70 -5.17 -14.07
C LYS A 59 -4.39 -4.74 -15.52
N GLU A 60 -3.55 -5.51 -16.22
CA GLU A 60 -3.14 -5.24 -17.62
C GLU A 60 -3.93 -6.05 -18.66
N GLY A 61 -4.80 -6.96 -18.23
CA GLY A 61 -5.69 -7.72 -19.12
C GLY A 61 -5.06 -8.93 -19.81
N VAL A 62 -3.84 -9.36 -19.42
CA VAL A 62 -3.16 -10.53 -19.98
C VAL A 62 -3.67 -11.80 -19.32
N LYS A 63 -4.41 -12.62 -20.06
CA LYS A 63 -5.00 -13.87 -19.56
C LYS A 63 -4.00 -15.03 -19.59
N GLY A 64 -4.18 -15.99 -18.68
CA GLY A 64 -3.50 -17.30 -18.75
C GLY A 64 -2.09 -17.34 -18.18
N ARG A 65 -1.66 -16.33 -17.43
CA ARG A 65 -0.37 -16.32 -16.74
C ARG A 65 -0.54 -16.19 -15.22
N PRO A 66 0.24 -16.92 -14.43
CA PRO A 66 0.29 -16.67 -12.98
C PRO A 66 0.95 -15.32 -12.74
N LEU A 67 0.47 -14.62 -11.74
CA LEU A 67 1.01 -13.33 -11.31
C LEU A 67 1.31 -13.36 -9.81
N ILE A 68 2.10 -12.40 -9.34
CA ILE A 68 2.26 -12.05 -7.94
C ILE A 68 1.77 -10.63 -7.74
N GLN A 69 1.36 -10.33 -6.52
CA GLN A 69 1.06 -8.96 -6.14
C GLN A 69 2.16 -8.41 -5.24
N ILE A 70 2.44 -7.13 -5.39
CA ILE A 70 3.46 -6.41 -4.62
C ILE A 70 2.81 -5.19 -4.01
N GLY A 71 2.72 -5.16 -2.68
CA GLY A 71 2.33 -3.99 -1.93
C GLY A 71 3.56 -3.13 -1.64
N LEU A 72 3.47 -1.83 -1.89
CA LEU A 72 4.51 -0.86 -1.64
C LEU A 72 3.97 0.30 -0.82
N GLY A 73 4.65 0.61 0.29
CA GLY A 73 4.41 1.79 1.10
C GLY A 73 5.58 2.75 1.00
N VAL A 74 5.30 4.02 0.70
CA VAL A 74 6.32 5.08 0.61
C VAL A 74 5.95 6.25 1.52
N THR A 75 6.95 7.00 2.00
CA THR A 75 6.68 8.24 2.72
C THR A 75 5.98 9.24 1.81
N LYS A 76 5.00 9.98 2.36
CA LYS A 76 4.17 10.92 1.58
C LYS A 76 4.98 12.08 0.99
N ASP A 77 5.92 12.60 1.73
CA ASP A 77 6.62 13.84 1.36
C ASP A 77 7.89 13.57 0.56
N GLU A 78 8.68 12.55 0.93
CA GLU A 78 9.96 12.25 0.27
C GLU A 78 9.84 11.14 -0.79
N GLY A 79 8.75 10.34 -0.77
CA GLY A 79 8.58 9.22 -1.68
C GLY A 79 9.52 8.04 -1.40
N ILE A 80 10.07 7.95 -0.18
CA ILE A 80 11.02 6.90 0.19
C ILE A 80 10.28 5.61 0.52
N PRO A 81 10.64 4.47 -0.12
CA PRO A 81 10.08 3.18 0.21
C PRO A 81 10.42 2.77 1.65
N ILE A 82 9.39 2.47 2.43
CA ILE A 82 9.51 2.03 3.82
C ILE A 82 8.95 0.64 4.07
N PHE A 83 8.11 0.18 3.17
CA PHE A 83 7.46 -1.12 3.25
C PHE A 83 7.31 -1.73 1.87
N HIS A 84 7.64 -3.00 1.75
CA HIS A 84 7.22 -3.81 0.62
C HIS A 84 6.86 -5.21 1.08
N LYS A 85 5.91 -5.83 0.39
CA LYS A 85 5.56 -7.24 0.61
C LYS A 85 5.04 -7.87 -0.67
N THR A 86 5.50 -9.09 -0.93
CA THR A 86 4.97 -9.92 -2.02
C THR A 86 3.83 -10.78 -1.48
N PHE A 87 2.75 -10.82 -2.23
CA PHE A 87 1.54 -11.58 -1.92
C PHE A 87 1.21 -12.55 -3.05
N ASP A 88 0.37 -13.54 -2.74
CA ASP A 88 -0.22 -14.42 -3.74
C ASP A 88 -0.96 -13.63 -4.81
N GLY A 89 -0.80 -14.04 -6.07
CA GLY A 89 -1.39 -13.33 -7.20
C GLY A 89 -2.91 -13.23 -7.22
N ASN A 90 -3.60 -14.05 -6.43
CA ASN A 90 -5.06 -14.06 -6.31
C ASN A 90 -5.58 -13.37 -5.04
N ILE A 91 -4.73 -12.68 -4.27
CA ILE A 91 -5.18 -11.95 -3.08
C ILE A 91 -6.03 -10.73 -3.50
N HIS A 92 -7.03 -10.39 -2.71
CA HIS A 92 -7.75 -9.14 -2.87
C HIS A 92 -6.96 -7.99 -2.26
N ASP A 93 -6.86 -6.87 -2.97
CA ASP A 93 -6.12 -5.66 -2.54
C ASP A 93 -6.52 -5.21 -1.13
N THR A 94 -7.80 -5.37 -0.77
CA THR A 94 -8.30 -5.04 0.58
C THR A 94 -7.64 -5.82 1.72
N LYS A 95 -7.06 -6.99 1.45
CA LYS A 95 -6.40 -7.82 2.47
C LYS A 95 -4.93 -7.44 2.68
N THR A 96 -4.34 -6.69 1.74
CA THR A 96 -2.91 -6.37 1.77
C THR A 96 -2.56 -5.25 2.74
N LEU A 97 -3.50 -4.34 3.01
CA LEU A 97 -3.29 -3.17 3.88
C LEU A 97 -3.01 -3.56 5.33
N HIS A 98 -3.55 -4.68 5.80
CA HIS A 98 -3.33 -5.17 7.16
C HIS A 98 -1.85 -5.40 7.46
N ASP A 99 -1.09 -5.92 6.49
CA ASP A 99 0.34 -6.16 6.67
C ASP A 99 1.14 -4.86 6.79
N LEU A 100 0.79 -3.84 5.98
CA LEU A 100 1.37 -2.50 6.13
C LEU A 100 1.10 -1.94 7.52
N ILE A 101 -0.17 -1.94 7.96
CA ILE A 101 -0.58 -1.42 9.26
C ILE A 101 0.16 -2.12 10.40
N SER A 102 0.30 -3.45 10.31
CA SER A 102 1.01 -4.24 11.29
C SER A 102 2.51 -3.89 11.36
N SER A 103 3.10 -3.49 10.23
CA SER A 103 4.51 -3.11 10.15
C SER A 103 4.82 -1.79 10.89
N PHE A 104 3.84 -0.90 11.07
CA PHE A 104 4.05 0.39 11.74
C PHE A 104 4.62 0.25 13.15
N LYS A 105 4.24 -0.80 13.88
CA LYS A 105 4.79 -1.09 15.20
C LYS A 105 6.30 -1.36 15.15
N TYR A 106 6.76 -2.06 14.12
CA TYR A 106 8.18 -2.37 13.94
C TYR A 106 9.00 -1.12 13.59
N TYR A 107 8.40 -0.20 12.84
CA TYR A 107 9.07 1.04 12.42
C TYR A 107 8.96 2.17 13.45
N GLY A 108 8.29 1.93 14.59
CA GLY A 108 8.09 2.97 15.62
C GLY A 108 7.24 4.15 15.14
N ILE A 109 6.38 3.94 14.14
CA ILE A 109 5.50 4.95 13.61
C ILE A 109 4.17 4.88 14.39
N GLN A 110 3.93 5.86 15.25
CA GLN A 110 2.82 5.81 16.19
C GLN A 110 1.51 6.39 15.65
N LYS A 111 1.59 7.43 14.84
CA LYS A 111 0.41 8.11 14.26
C LYS A 111 0.78 8.76 12.93
N GLY A 112 -0.21 8.98 12.08
CA GLY A 112 -0.04 9.64 10.79
C GLY A 112 -1.23 9.45 9.87
N LEU A 113 -1.02 9.70 8.58
CA LEU A 113 -2.01 9.58 7.52
C LEU A 113 -1.64 8.45 6.55
N VAL A 114 -2.55 7.51 6.31
CA VAL A 114 -2.41 6.51 5.23
C VAL A 114 -3.25 6.94 4.03
N ILE A 115 -2.59 7.04 2.88
CA ILE A 115 -3.21 7.38 1.60
C ILE A 115 -3.21 6.12 0.73
N TYR A 116 -4.36 5.71 0.22
CA TYR A 116 -4.49 4.51 -0.62
C TYR A 116 -5.63 4.59 -1.63
N ASP A 117 -5.57 3.77 -2.67
CA ASP A 117 -6.58 3.76 -3.72
C ASP A 117 -7.90 3.09 -3.26
N ARG A 118 -8.98 3.42 -3.96
CA ARG A 118 -10.33 2.88 -3.71
C ARG A 118 -10.43 1.35 -3.79
N GLY A 119 -9.52 0.67 -4.50
CA GLY A 119 -9.47 -0.79 -4.58
C GLY A 119 -9.14 -1.46 -3.25
N ILE A 120 -8.47 -0.73 -2.36
CA ILE A 120 -7.99 -1.19 -1.06
C ILE A 120 -9.02 -0.92 0.05
N ILE A 121 -10.01 -0.02 -0.18
CA ILE A 121 -10.96 0.36 0.86
C ILE A 121 -11.88 -0.79 1.26
N SER A 122 -12.00 -1.00 2.58
CA SER A 122 -13.02 -1.83 3.20
C SER A 122 -13.40 -1.25 4.56
N ALA A 123 -14.59 -1.58 5.05
CA ALA A 123 -15.00 -1.16 6.40
C ALA A 123 -14.01 -1.64 7.47
N GLN A 124 -13.46 -2.84 7.29
CA GLN A 124 -12.45 -3.41 8.19
C GLN A 124 -11.15 -2.59 8.17
N ASN A 125 -10.64 -2.25 6.99
CA ASN A 125 -9.41 -1.46 6.85
C ASN A 125 -9.54 -0.08 7.50
N VAL A 126 -10.68 0.60 7.30
CA VAL A 126 -10.94 1.90 7.95
C VAL A 126 -11.00 1.76 9.47
N ALA A 127 -11.65 0.71 9.98
CA ALA A 127 -11.71 0.45 11.42
C ALA A 127 -10.35 0.13 12.02
N ASP A 128 -9.51 -0.64 11.32
CA ASP A 128 -8.18 -1.03 11.81
C ASP A 128 -7.20 0.15 11.82
N ILE A 129 -7.27 1.04 10.82
CA ILE A 129 -6.52 2.30 10.82
C ILE A 129 -6.97 3.18 12.00
N GLY A 130 -8.28 3.31 12.22
CA GLY A 130 -8.83 4.11 13.31
C GLY A 130 -8.44 3.60 14.71
N LYS A 131 -8.35 2.27 14.91
CA LYS A 131 -7.85 1.68 16.18
C LYS A 131 -6.41 2.08 16.51
N LEU A 132 -5.61 2.37 15.51
CA LEU A 132 -4.23 2.84 15.67
C LEU A 132 -4.14 4.35 15.84
N GLN A 133 -5.26 5.05 15.87
CA GLN A 133 -5.32 6.52 15.88
C GLN A 133 -4.62 7.16 14.65
N TRP A 134 -4.70 6.48 13.51
CA TRP A 134 -4.25 6.99 12.24
C TRP A 134 -5.42 7.55 11.44
N ASP A 135 -5.16 8.57 10.65
CA ASP A 135 -6.08 9.08 9.64
C ASP A 135 -5.96 8.29 8.34
N SER A 136 -7.01 8.29 7.54
CA SER A 136 -7.00 7.67 6.21
C SER A 136 -7.57 8.60 5.15
N LEU A 137 -6.92 8.63 4.00
CA LEU A 137 -7.39 9.31 2.79
C LEU A 137 -7.46 8.30 1.64
N CYS A 138 -8.66 8.08 1.12
CA CYS A 138 -8.87 7.12 0.04
C CYS A 138 -10.01 7.52 -0.88
N GLY A 139 -9.98 7.01 -2.11
CA GLY A 139 -11.12 7.09 -3.01
C GLY A 139 -12.26 6.20 -2.51
N VAL A 140 -13.49 6.71 -2.51
CA VAL A 140 -14.67 5.92 -2.15
C VAL A 140 -15.53 5.65 -3.39
N PRO A 141 -15.95 4.39 -3.65
CA PRO A 141 -16.84 4.09 -4.77
C PRO A 141 -18.18 4.81 -4.63
N LEU A 142 -18.57 5.61 -5.63
CA LEU A 142 -19.84 6.34 -5.66
C LEU A 142 -21.00 5.38 -5.96
N LYS A 143 -21.43 4.58 -4.99
CA LYS A 143 -22.53 3.63 -5.12
C LYS A 143 -23.66 3.94 -4.13
N GLY A 144 -24.91 3.59 -4.51
CA GLY A 144 -26.07 3.63 -3.62
C GLY A 144 -26.28 4.99 -2.94
N ASN A 145 -26.46 4.96 -1.63
CA ASN A 145 -26.80 6.12 -0.80
C ASN A 145 -25.74 7.23 -0.83
N LEU A 146 -24.45 6.89 -0.97
CA LEU A 146 -23.37 7.88 -1.05
C LEU A 146 -23.53 8.79 -2.28
N LYS A 147 -23.87 8.20 -3.45
CA LYS A 147 -24.15 8.98 -4.67
C LYS A 147 -25.26 9.99 -4.47
N ASN A 148 -26.34 9.58 -3.78
CA ASN A 148 -27.49 10.44 -3.49
C ASN A 148 -27.14 11.51 -2.44
N PHE A 149 -26.35 11.16 -1.43
CA PHE A 149 -25.85 12.08 -0.42
C PHE A 149 -25.01 13.21 -1.05
N ILE A 150 -24.01 12.85 -1.86
CA ILE A 150 -23.14 13.83 -2.54
C ILE A 150 -23.92 14.73 -3.49
N ARG A 151 -24.92 14.21 -4.21
CA ARG A 151 -25.80 15.03 -5.06
C ARG A 151 -26.60 16.07 -4.28
N LYS A 152 -26.93 15.80 -3.01
CA LYS A 152 -27.66 16.71 -2.12
C LYS A 152 -26.75 17.73 -1.43
N MET A 153 -25.44 17.47 -1.37
CA MET A 153 -24.49 18.43 -0.82
C MET A 153 -24.43 19.65 -1.75
N LYS A 154 -24.78 20.82 -1.22
CA LYS A 154 -24.45 22.08 -1.90
C LYS A 154 -22.94 22.17 -1.99
N THR A 155 -22.40 22.14 -3.20
CA THR A 155 -20.97 22.29 -3.45
C THR A 155 -20.52 23.64 -2.90
N ASN A 156 -19.78 23.62 -1.80
CA ASN A 156 -19.12 24.81 -1.29
C ASN A 156 -18.07 25.28 -2.32
N LYS A 157 -18.03 26.56 -2.63
CA LYS A 157 -17.10 27.17 -3.60
C LYS A 157 -15.65 26.76 -3.36
N SER A 158 -15.24 26.52 -2.10
CA SER A 158 -13.90 26.07 -1.71
C SER A 158 -13.49 24.68 -2.24
N ILE A 159 -14.46 23.78 -2.48
CA ILE A 159 -14.18 22.44 -3.05
C ILE A 159 -13.94 22.53 -4.56
N MET A 160 -14.56 23.51 -5.24
CA MET A 160 -14.31 23.74 -6.66
C MET A 160 -12.94 24.37 -6.96
N ASP A 161 -12.39 25.16 -6.05
CA ASP A 161 -11.06 25.77 -6.20
C ASP A 161 -9.92 24.76 -6.15
N ILE A 162 -10.10 23.64 -5.47
CA ILE A 162 -9.10 22.55 -5.43
C ILE A 162 -8.98 21.88 -6.81
N LYS A 163 -10.08 21.70 -7.55
CA LYS A 163 -10.04 21.13 -8.92
C LYS A 163 -9.28 21.97 -9.91
N ASN A 164 -9.20 23.27 -9.72
CA ASN A 164 -8.52 24.20 -10.63
C ASN A 164 -7.03 24.37 -10.31
N ARG A 165 -6.54 23.87 -9.18
CA ARG A 165 -5.13 23.94 -8.77
C ARG A 165 -4.32 22.71 -9.15
N VAL A 166 -4.98 21.63 -9.61
CA VAL A 166 -4.32 20.43 -10.14
C VAL A 166 -4.45 20.47 -11.65
N LYS A 167 -3.55 21.19 -12.30
CA LYS A 167 -3.23 21.07 -13.71
C LYS A 167 -1.79 20.61 -13.85
#